data_c128cc3a3ad5be9c284b067c638c88be
#
_entry.id   c128cc3a3ad5be9c284b067c638c88be
#
_cell.length_a   1.000
_cell.length_b   1.000
_cell.length_c   1.000
_cell.angle_alpha   90.00
_cell.angle_beta   90.00
_cell.angle_gamma   90.00
#
_symmetry.space_group_name_H-M   'P 1'
#
loop_
_entity.id
_entity.type
_entity.pdbx_description
1 polymer ?
#
loop_
_entity_poly.entity_id
_entity_poly.type
_entity_poly.pdbx_seq_one_letter_code
_entity_poly.pdbx_strand_id
1 'polypeptide(L)' 'MKPHELIIQGMSCGHCVMHVKQALEVVDGLEVEDVQIGKAKVWYDDEKVAKVLAEKVEEAGYKVVSIL' A
#
# COMPACT_ATOMS: atom_id res chain seq x y z
N MET A 1 12.45 -7.03 8.88
CA MET A 1 11.54 -6.36 7.94
C MET A 1 12.31 -5.43 7.03
N LYS A 2 11.96 -5.41 5.77
CA LYS A 2 12.63 -4.59 4.76
C LYS A 2 11.71 -3.47 4.27
N PRO A 3 12.26 -2.27 4.01
CA PRO A 3 11.45 -1.16 3.50
C PRO A 3 11.15 -1.34 2.02
N HIS A 4 9.92 -1.00 1.65
CA HIS A 4 9.48 -1.02 0.27
C HIS A 4 8.66 0.22 0.00
N GLU A 5 8.72 0.70 -1.23
CA GLU A 5 7.94 1.84 -1.66
C GLU A 5 6.96 1.38 -2.73
N LEU A 6 5.68 1.63 -2.50
CA LEU A 6 4.62 1.27 -3.44
C LEU A 6 4.28 2.48 -4.30
N ILE A 7 4.26 2.27 -5.60
CA ILE A 7 3.76 3.28 -6.53
C ILE A 7 2.31 2.92 -6.83
N ILE A 8 1.40 3.82 -6.50
CA ILE A 8 -0.04 3.56 -6.55
C ILE A 8 -0.70 4.52 -7.52
N GLN A 9 -1.52 3.97 -8.41
CA GLN A 9 -2.27 4.73 -9.40
C GLN A 9 -3.72 4.91 -8.93
N GLY A 10 -4.32 6.03 -9.27
CA GLY A 10 -5.70 6.33 -8.95
C GLY A 10 -5.90 7.23 -7.73
N MET A 11 -4.83 7.58 -7.03
CA MET A 11 -4.88 8.49 -5.89
C MET A 11 -4.84 9.93 -6.39
N SER A 12 -5.89 10.68 -6.09
CA SER A 12 -6.00 12.06 -6.57
C SER A 12 -6.24 13.09 -5.48
N CYS A 13 -6.44 12.66 -4.22
CA CYS A 13 -6.75 13.59 -3.13
C CYS A 13 -6.39 12.98 -1.77
N GLY A 14 -6.50 13.79 -0.71
CA GLY A 14 -6.17 13.35 0.64
C GLY A 14 -7.05 12.22 1.17
N HIS A 15 -8.30 12.14 0.72
CA HIS A 15 -9.18 11.05 1.12
C HIS A 15 -8.68 9.69 0.61
N CYS A 16 -8.06 9.70 -0.56
CA CYS A 16 -7.45 8.50 -1.13
C CYS A 16 -6.31 8.01 -0.27
N VAL A 17 -5.52 8.91 0.29
CA VAL A 17 -4.43 8.57 1.21
C VAL A 17 -4.96 7.80 2.41
N MET A 18 -6.06 8.26 3.00
CA MET A 18 -6.68 7.58 4.15
C MET A 18 -7.20 6.20 3.78
N HIS A 19 -7.85 6.08 2.63
CA HIS A 19 -8.38 4.79 2.16
C HIS A 19 -7.27 3.79 1.94
N VAL A 20 -6.19 4.19 1.29
CA VAL A 20 -5.04 3.32 1.05
C VAL A 20 -4.38 2.93 2.37
N LYS A 21 -4.22 3.88 3.28
CA LYS A 21 -3.64 3.61 4.59
C LYS A 21 -4.46 2.56 5.33
N GLN A 22 -5.78 2.70 5.37
CA GLN A 22 -6.66 1.74 6.01
C GLN A 22 -6.59 0.36 5.35
N ALA A 23 -6.54 0.33 4.02
CA ALA A 23 -6.43 -0.92 3.28
C ALA A 23 -5.13 -1.64 3.61
N LEU A 24 -4.03 -0.91 3.77
CA LEU A 24 -2.74 -1.50 4.11
C LEU A 24 -2.66 -1.93 5.57
N GLU A 25 -3.29 -1.20 6.47
CA GLU A 25 -3.24 -1.51 7.90
C GLU A 25 -3.92 -2.83 8.26
N VAL A 26 -4.83 -3.33 7.44
CA VAL A 26 -5.48 -4.62 7.68
C VAL A 26 -4.66 -5.81 7.18
N VAL A 27 -3.53 -5.56 6.53
CA VAL A 27 -2.67 -6.62 6.02
C VAL A 27 -1.75 -7.13 7.13
N ASP A 28 -1.85 -8.42 7.45
CA ASP A 28 -0.99 -9.05 8.45
C ASP A 28 0.46 -9.12 7.95
N GLY A 29 1.39 -8.81 8.84
CA GLY A 29 2.81 -8.86 8.52
C GLY A 29 3.34 -7.63 7.80
N LEU A 30 2.49 -6.62 7.62
CA LEU A 30 2.86 -5.38 6.97
C LEU A 30 2.86 -4.24 8.00
N GLU A 31 3.89 -3.41 7.95
CA GLU A 31 3.96 -2.20 8.76
C GLU A 31 3.93 -0.99 7.83
N VAL A 32 3.00 -0.08 8.06
CA VAL A 32 2.84 1.12 7.25
C VAL A 32 3.64 2.25 7.88
N GLU A 33 4.61 2.79 7.14
CA GLU A 33 5.41 3.91 7.62
C GLU A 33 4.79 5.24 7.22
N ASP A 34 4.45 5.38 5.94
CA ASP A 34 3.92 6.62 5.41
C ASP A 34 3.09 6.34 4.16
N VAL A 35 2.06 7.14 3.95
CA VAL A 35 1.23 7.07 2.74
C VAL A 35 1.08 8.48 2.19
N GLN A 36 1.40 8.64 0.91
CA GLN A 36 1.29 9.90 0.19
C GLN A 36 0.45 9.69 -1.07
N ILE A 37 0.07 10.78 -1.71
CA ILE A 37 -0.65 10.68 -2.97
C ILE A 37 0.27 10.04 -4.01
N GLY A 38 -0.16 8.89 -4.51
CA GLY A 38 0.57 8.15 -5.52
C GLY A 38 1.63 7.19 -5.00
N LYS A 39 1.91 7.17 -3.69
CA LYS A 39 2.89 6.21 -3.15
C LYS A 39 2.71 5.96 -1.66
N ALA A 40 3.24 4.83 -1.21
CA ALA A 40 3.22 4.46 0.19
C ALA A 40 4.54 3.79 0.55
N LYS A 41 5.03 4.04 1.77
CA LYS A 41 6.22 3.40 2.27
C LYS A 41 5.83 2.40 3.35
N VAL A 42 6.21 1.16 3.16
CA VAL A 42 5.82 0.05 4.01
C VAL A 42 7.02 -0.85 4.32
N TRP A 43 6.88 -1.67 5.35
CA TRP A 43 7.90 -2.64 5.76
C TRP A 43 7.28 -4.03 5.80
N TYR A 44 7.91 -4.99 5.15
CA TYR A 44 7.54 -6.39 5.23
C TYR A 44 8.70 -7.28 4.77
N ASP A 45 8.63 -8.58 5.09
CA ASP A 45 9.68 -9.54 4.70
C ASP A 45 9.18 -10.58 3.71
N ASP A 46 7.89 -10.91 3.75
CA ASP A 46 7.31 -12.02 3.00
C ASP A 46 6.67 -11.54 1.70
N GLU A 47 7.02 -12.19 0.59
CA GLU A 47 6.41 -11.89 -0.72
C GLU A 47 4.90 -12.10 -0.74
N LYS A 48 4.38 -12.98 0.10
CA LYS A 48 2.93 -13.17 0.21
C LYS A 48 2.25 -11.89 0.69
N VAL A 49 2.90 -11.15 1.55
CA VAL A 49 2.39 -9.86 2.01
C VAL A 49 2.24 -8.88 0.85
N ALA A 50 3.21 -8.90 -0.08
CA ALA A 50 3.14 -8.04 -1.27
C ALA A 50 1.89 -8.33 -2.11
N LYS A 51 1.54 -9.59 -2.26
CA LYS A 51 0.33 -9.97 -3.01
C LYS A 51 -0.93 -9.53 -2.30
N VAL A 52 -0.99 -9.74 -0.98
CA VAL A 52 -2.16 -9.37 -0.18
C VAL A 52 -2.34 -7.85 -0.17
N LEU A 53 -1.26 -7.09 0.01
CA LEU A 53 -1.37 -5.63 0.00
C LEU A 53 -1.86 -5.10 -1.34
N ALA A 54 -1.40 -5.68 -2.45
CA ALA A 54 -1.85 -5.28 -3.77
C ALA A 54 -3.35 -5.55 -3.94
N GLU A 55 -3.83 -6.71 -3.48
CA GLU A 55 -5.24 -7.05 -3.52
C GLU A 55 -6.09 -6.08 -2.70
N LYS A 56 -5.63 -5.73 -1.50
CA LYS A 56 -6.35 -4.81 -0.63
C LYS A 56 -6.42 -3.40 -1.21
N VAL A 57 -5.33 -2.95 -1.83
CA VAL A 57 -5.31 -1.66 -2.50
C VAL A 57 -6.27 -1.65 -3.69
N GLU A 58 -6.31 -2.74 -4.46
CA GLU A 58 -7.24 -2.87 -5.58
C GLU A 58 -8.69 -2.89 -5.11
N GLU A 59 -8.98 -3.56 -4.02
CA GLU A 59 -10.33 -3.58 -3.43
C GLU A 59 -10.78 -2.18 -3.01
N ALA A 60 -9.85 -1.33 -2.62
CA ALA A 60 -10.14 0.04 -2.24
C ALA A 60 -10.34 0.96 -3.46
N GLY A 61 -10.13 0.45 -4.68
CA GLY A 61 -10.34 1.20 -5.90
C GLY A 61 -9.07 1.80 -6.51
N TYR A 62 -7.89 1.37 -6.05
CA TYR A 62 -6.61 1.86 -6.54
C TYR A 62 -5.80 0.71 -7.12
N LYS A 63 -4.65 1.02 -7.73
CA LYS A 63 -3.81 -0.01 -8.33
C LYS A 63 -2.35 0.19 -7.91
N VAL A 64 -1.71 -0.88 -7.45
CA VAL A 64 -0.27 -0.89 -7.21
C VAL A 64 0.42 -1.13 -8.54
N VAL A 65 1.12 -0.12 -9.02
CA VAL A 65 1.80 -0.17 -10.32
C VAL A 65 3.18 -0.80 -10.18
N SER A 66 3.86 -0.50 -9.07
CA SER A 66 5.22 -0.94 -8.86
C SER A 66 5.52 -1.06 -7.37
N ILE A 67 6.42 -1.95 -7.03
CA ILE A 67 6.95 -2.08 -5.66
C ILE A 67 8.48 -1.98 -5.76
N LEU A 68 9.02 -0.99 -5.10
CA LEU A 68 10.46 -0.70 -5.14
C LEU A 68 11.20 -1.20 -3.90
#